data_ea57bc60635a3f1f35a595febd791cbc
#
_entry.id   ea57bc60635a3f1f35a595febd791cbc
#
_cell.length_a   1.000
_cell.length_b   1.000
_cell.length_c   1.000
_cell.angle_alpha   90.00
_cell.angle_beta   90.00
_cell.angle_gamma   90.00
#
_symmetry.space_group_name_H-M   'P 1'
#
loop_
_entity.id
_entity.type
_entity.pdbx_description
1 polymer ?
#
loop_
_entity_poly.entity_id
_entity_poly.type
_entity_poly.pdbx_seq_one_letter_code
_entity_poly.pdbx_strand_id
1 'polypeptide(L)'
;MASQLHVEVFNQADALSLLSESIGVNDVLFTFKNTVGIASNIAEIYFDDANFLLSQYAPFLQLGGTTDFGTTLNPSNLPGGNSMAIPFVASSGFGADVNPGNPSKGINASNDLLGIRIALQNGVSFLDLGHGLQDNALRIGLHVRSIGAQDASDSFVSNGDTAGGGGLGSPVPLPAAAWMFLTGVVGFLGVQRRRTAV
;
A
#
# COMPACT_ATOMS: atom_id res chain seq x y z
N MET A 1 10.24 0.72 -6.07
CA MET A 1 8.77 0.55 -6.04
C MET A 1 8.18 1.03 -4.72
N ALA A 2 8.49 0.45 -3.58
CA ALA A 2 7.87 0.81 -2.30
C ALA A 2 7.89 2.33 -2.00
N SER A 3 8.98 3.02 -2.31
CA SER A 3 9.11 4.47 -2.09
C SER A 3 8.21 5.36 -2.96
N GLN A 4 7.47 4.80 -3.91
CA GLN A 4 6.51 5.54 -4.73
C GLN A 4 5.05 5.33 -4.29
N LEU A 5 4.81 4.35 -3.42
CA LEU A 5 3.50 4.08 -2.86
C LEU A 5 3.36 4.88 -1.55
N HIS A 6 2.38 5.76 -1.49
CA HIS A 6 2.15 6.62 -0.33
C HIS A 6 0.76 6.39 0.24
N VAL A 7 0.70 6.26 1.55
CA VAL A 7 -0.54 6.31 2.32
C VAL A 7 -0.36 7.37 3.40
N GLU A 8 -1.31 8.26 3.50
CA GLU A 8 -1.37 9.27 4.55
C GLU A 8 -2.70 9.16 5.27
N VAL A 9 -2.73 9.52 6.55
CA VAL A 9 -3.94 9.49 7.37
C VAL A 9 -4.15 10.84 8.00
N PHE A 10 -5.35 11.38 7.83
CA PHE A 10 -5.74 12.69 8.29
C PHE A 10 -6.87 12.58 9.32
N ASN A 11 -6.78 13.33 10.42
CA ASN A 11 -7.90 13.56 11.31
C ASN A 11 -8.91 14.54 10.67
N GLN A 12 -10.01 14.81 11.36
CA GLN A 12 -11.07 15.69 10.88
C GLN A 12 -10.55 17.09 10.47
N ALA A 13 -9.69 17.69 11.30
CA ALA A 13 -9.20 19.05 11.08
C ALA A 13 -8.26 19.11 9.86
N ASP A 14 -7.36 18.14 9.75
CA ASP A 14 -6.37 18.08 8.68
C ASP A 14 -7.02 17.67 7.35
N ALA A 15 -8.01 16.77 7.38
CA ALA A 15 -8.78 16.36 6.20
C ALA A 15 -9.51 17.53 5.54
N LEU A 16 -9.91 18.55 6.30
CA LEU A 16 -10.57 19.73 5.78
C LEU A 16 -9.72 20.49 4.74
N SER A 17 -8.40 20.36 4.83
CA SER A 17 -7.47 20.96 3.85
C SER A 17 -7.54 20.28 2.46
N LEU A 18 -8.01 19.04 2.41
CA LEU A 18 -8.14 18.24 1.19
C LEU A 18 -9.59 18.18 0.69
N LEU A 19 -10.54 18.33 1.59
CA LEU A 19 -11.97 18.22 1.32
C LEU A 19 -12.63 19.59 1.42
N SER A 20 -13.65 19.83 0.60
CA SER A 20 -14.49 21.02 0.71
C SER A 20 -15.50 20.94 1.85
N GLU A 21 -15.63 19.78 2.50
CA GLU A 21 -16.55 19.52 3.61
C GLU A 21 -15.84 18.81 4.76
N SER A 22 -16.37 18.97 5.97
CA SER A 22 -15.85 18.31 7.16
C SER A 22 -16.29 16.84 7.20
N ILE A 23 -15.38 15.94 7.58
CA ILE A 23 -15.72 14.56 7.92
C ILE A 23 -16.25 14.49 9.36
N GLY A 24 -16.86 13.35 9.75
CA GLY A 24 -17.35 13.14 11.11
C GLY A 24 -16.24 13.28 12.17
N VAL A 25 -16.63 13.61 13.40
CA VAL A 25 -15.64 13.81 14.51
C VAL A 25 -14.84 12.56 14.86
N ASN A 26 -15.37 11.39 14.59
CA ASN A 26 -14.71 10.11 14.79
C ASN A 26 -14.23 9.48 13.46
N ASP A 27 -14.27 10.25 12.38
CA ASP A 27 -13.81 9.76 11.09
C ASP A 27 -12.34 10.16 10.85
N VAL A 28 -11.67 9.33 10.10
CA VAL A 28 -10.35 9.60 9.54
C VAL A 28 -10.39 9.45 8.03
N LEU A 29 -9.51 10.16 7.35
CA LEU A 29 -9.33 10.07 5.92
C LEU A 29 -7.99 9.40 5.62
N PHE A 30 -8.04 8.21 5.03
CA PHE A 30 -6.86 7.61 4.41
C PHE A 30 -6.74 8.10 2.97
N THR A 31 -5.57 8.50 2.55
CA THR A 31 -5.29 8.84 1.16
C THR A 31 -4.23 7.91 0.59
N PHE A 32 -4.41 7.53 -0.67
CA PHE A 32 -3.56 6.59 -1.39
C PHE A 32 -3.08 7.22 -2.68
N LYS A 33 -1.77 7.16 -2.89
CA LYS A 33 -1.12 7.74 -4.06
C LYS A 33 -0.01 6.84 -4.57
N ASN A 34 0.15 6.81 -5.88
CA ASN A 34 1.26 6.18 -6.56
C ASN A 34 2.04 7.28 -7.30
N THR A 35 3.20 7.65 -6.80
CA THR A 35 4.01 8.73 -7.38
C THR A 35 4.79 8.27 -8.60
N VAL A 36 5.41 9.22 -9.31
CA VAL A 36 6.21 8.94 -10.50
C VAL A 36 7.39 8.02 -10.15
N GLY A 37 7.54 6.96 -10.92
CA GLY A 37 8.57 5.94 -10.73
C GLY A 37 8.41 4.85 -11.78
N ILE A 38 8.39 3.59 -11.35
CA ILE A 38 8.08 2.47 -12.21
C ILE A 38 6.58 2.47 -12.50
N ALA A 39 6.19 2.42 -13.78
CA ALA A 39 4.78 2.34 -14.18
C ALA A 39 4.11 1.18 -13.43
N SER A 40 2.99 1.45 -12.80
CA SER A 40 2.27 0.47 -11.97
C SER A 40 0.90 1.01 -11.59
N ASN A 41 0.05 0.14 -11.06
CA ASN A 41 -1.32 0.45 -10.70
C ASN A 41 -1.67 -0.20 -9.35
N ILE A 42 -1.98 0.59 -8.32
CA ILE A 42 -2.57 0.05 -7.09
C ILE A 42 -4.00 -0.35 -7.44
N ALA A 43 -4.25 -1.64 -7.44
CA ALA A 43 -5.54 -2.20 -7.82
C ALA A 43 -6.42 -2.57 -6.63
N GLU A 44 -5.81 -2.96 -5.52
CA GLU A 44 -6.56 -3.39 -4.33
C GLU A 44 -5.90 -2.84 -3.06
N ILE A 45 -6.74 -2.49 -2.09
CA ILE A 45 -6.34 -1.96 -0.78
C ILE A 45 -7.03 -2.80 0.29
N TYR A 46 -6.26 -3.29 1.23
CA TYR A 46 -6.69 -4.15 2.33
C TYR A 46 -6.30 -3.55 3.67
N PHE A 47 -7.09 -3.85 4.69
CA PHE A 47 -6.80 -3.48 6.07
C PHE A 47 -6.75 -4.74 6.94
N ASP A 48 -5.63 -4.95 7.61
CA ASP A 48 -5.47 -5.93 8.67
C ASP A 48 -5.52 -5.17 10.01
N ASP A 49 -6.66 -5.26 10.64
CA ASP A 49 -7.02 -4.50 11.85
C ASP A 49 -7.20 -5.46 13.03
N ALA A 50 -6.09 -5.95 13.57
CA ALA A 50 -6.08 -6.94 14.65
C ALA A 50 -6.69 -6.41 15.96
N ASN A 51 -6.67 -5.10 16.17
CA ASN A 51 -7.17 -4.48 17.40
C ASN A 51 -8.54 -3.81 17.24
N PHE A 52 -9.22 -4.02 16.11
CA PHE A 52 -10.54 -3.45 15.84
C PHE A 52 -10.59 -1.93 16.03
N LEU A 53 -9.62 -1.21 15.49
CA LEU A 53 -9.55 0.25 15.56
C LEU A 53 -10.54 0.92 14.60
N LEU A 54 -10.84 0.25 13.49
CA LEU A 54 -11.71 0.72 12.42
C LEU A 54 -13.12 0.14 12.57
N SER A 55 -14.14 0.94 12.30
CA SER A 55 -15.54 0.53 12.46
C SER A 55 -16.26 0.36 11.12
N GLN A 56 -16.40 1.45 10.39
CA GLN A 56 -17.17 1.48 9.17
C GLN A 56 -16.50 2.43 8.16
N TYR A 57 -16.48 2.02 6.89
CA TYR A 57 -16.03 2.93 5.85
C TYR A 57 -17.20 3.66 5.18
N ALA A 58 -16.92 4.83 4.64
CA ALA A 58 -17.80 5.61 3.81
C ALA A 58 -17.41 5.48 2.31
N PRO A 59 -18.19 6.04 1.39
CA PRO A 59 -17.85 6.01 -0.03
C PRO A 59 -16.45 6.50 -0.32
N PHE A 60 -15.83 5.94 -1.35
CA PHE A 60 -14.55 6.39 -1.86
C PHE A 60 -14.62 7.82 -2.36
N LEU A 61 -13.57 8.59 -2.09
CA LEU A 61 -13.42 9.98 -2.49
C LEU A 61 -12.36 10.07 -3.57
N GLN A 62 -12.74 10.52 -4.75
CA GLN A 62 -11.80 10.82 -5.81
C GLN A 62 -11.24 12.23 -5.58
N LEU A 63 -10.04 12.31 -5.04
CA LEU A 63 -9.37 13.56 -4.70
C LEU A 63 -8.50 14.09 -5.83
N GLY A 64 -8.15 13.23 -6.78
CA GLY A 64 -7.39 13.58 -7.98
C GLY A 64 -7.44 12.47 -9.03
N GLY A 65 -7.22 12.83 -10.28
CA GLY A 65 -7.19 11.88 -11.40
C GLY A 65 -8.54 11.21 -11.70
N THR A 66 -8.50 9.93 -12.08
CA THR A 66 -9.69 9.16 -12.46
C THR A 66 -9.60 7.73 -11.97
N THR A 67 -9.94 7.49 -10.71
CA THR A 67 -9.99 6.14 -10.13
C THR A 67 -11.42 5.58 -10.15
N ASP A 68 -11.55 4.26 -10.16
CA ASP A 68 -12.87 3.58 -10.15
C ASP A 68 -12.79 2.34 -9.26
N PHE A 69 -13.13 2.51 -7.98
CA PHE A 69 -13.06 1.48 -6.96
C PHE A 69 -14.43 1.07 -6.46
N GLY A 70 -14.58 -0.23 -6.24
CA GLY A 70 -15.69 -0.85 -5.52
C GLY A 70 -15.23 -1.37 -4.15
N THR A 71 -16.21 -1.87 -3.40
CA THR A 71 -16.01 -2.32 -2.01
C THR A 71 -15.83 -3.84 -1.88
N THR A 72 -16.08 -4.57 -2.95
CA THR A 72 -15.99 -6.03 -2.97
C THR A 72 -14.57 -6.45 -3.28
N LEU A 73 -13.86 -6.92 -2.26
CA LEU A 73 -12.51 -7.46 -2.42
C LEU A 73 -12.54 -8.83 -3.10
N ASN A 74 -11.77 -9.00 -4.16
CA ASN A 74 -11.56 -10.27 -4.83
C ASN A 74 -10.09 -10.39 -5.33
N PRO A 75 -9.22 -11.14 -4.65
CA PRO A 75 -9.52 -12.05 -3.53
C PRO A 75 -9.84 -11.34 -2.21
N SER A 76 -10.41 -12.09 -1.27
CA SER A 76 -10.81 -11.54 0.04
C SER A 76 -9.62 -11.21 0.97
N ASN A 77 -8.40 -11.58 0.60
CA ASN A 77 -7.17 -11.27 1.31
C ASN A 77 -6.09 -10.84 0.34
N LEU A 78 -5.10 -10.11 0.85
CA LEU A 78 -3.95 -9.65 0.08
C LEU A 78 -3.25 -10.84 -0.61
N PRO A 79 -3.05 -10.82 -1.92
CA PRO A 79 -2.33 -11.87 -2.63
C PRO A 79 -0.94 -12.11 -2.02
N GLY A 80 -0.64 -13.36 -1.70
CA GLY A 80 0.60 -13.74 -1.01
C GLY A 80 0.67 -13.35 0.47
N GLY A 81 -0.34 -12.68 1.03
CA GLY A 81 -0.34 -12.19 2.40
C GLY A 81 -0.11 -13.29 3.44
N ASN A 82 -0.74 -14.45 3.27
CA ASN A 82 -0.57 -15.59 4.17
C ASN A 82 0.86 -16.17 4.21
N SER A 83 1.67 -15.89 3.20
CA SER A 83 3.04 -16.40 3.05
C SER A 83 4.10 -15.39 3.50
N MET A 84 3.71 -14.24 3.98
CA MET A 84 4.62 -13.22 4.53
C MET A 84 5.21 -13.68 5.86
N ALA A 85 6.38 -13.15 6.23
CA ALA A 85 7.04 -13.48 7.50
C ALA A 85 6.13 -13.19 8.72
N ILE A 86 5.36 -12.11 8.66
CA ILE A 86 4.21 -11.85 9.52
C ILE A 86 2.99 -11.93 8.62
N PRO A 87 2.18 -13.00 8.71
CA PRO A 87 1.03 -13.18 7.84
C PRO A 87 0.10 -11.96 7.87
N PHE A 88 -0.34 -11.53 6.69
CA PHE A 88 -1.32 -10.46 6.56
C PHE A 88 -2.71 -11.08 6.42
N VAL A 89 -3.65 -10.64 7.24
CA VAL A 89 -5.04 -11.09 7.22
C VAL A 89 -5.95 -9.87 7.09
N ALA A 90 -6.68 -9.77 6.00
CA ALA A 90 -7.65 -8.70 5.81
C ALA A 90 -8.83 -8.88 6.78
N SER A 91 -8.67 -8.39 8.01
CA SER A 91 -9.55 -8.63 9.15
C SER A 91 -10.64 -7.57 9.33
N SER A 92 -10.48 -6.39 8.74
CA SER A 92 -11.46 -5.28 8.88
C SER A 92 -12.82 -5.57 8.24
N GLY A 93 -12.91 -6.56 7.35
CA GLY A 93 -14.14 -6.88 6.61
C GLY A 93 -14.47 -5.91 5.47
N PHE A 94 -13.62 -4.92 5.21
CA PHE A 94 -13.75 -3.98 4.10
C PHE A 94 -12.39 -3.66 3.47
N GLY A 95 -12.44 -3.07 2.28
CA GLY A 95 -11.28 -2.64 1.52
C GLY A 95 -11.72 -1.99 0.23
N ALA A 96 -10.81 -1.81 -0.71
CA ALA A 96 -11.08 -1.25 -2.01
C ALA A 96 -10.49 -2.14 -3.10
N ASP A 97 -11.27 -2.42 -4.13
CA ASP A 97 -10.85 -3.15 -5.32
C ASP A 97 -11.29 -2.36 -6.56
N VAL A 98 -10.40 -2.25 -7.53
CA VAL A 98 -10.73 -1.62 -8.80
C VAL A 98 -11.88 -2.37 -9.48
N ASN A 99 -12.89 -1.64 -9.96
CA ASN A 99 -14.03 -2.27 -10.59
C ASN A 99 -13.62 -3.14 -11.79
N PRO A 100 -14.11 -4.40 -11.88
CA PRO A 100 -13.69 -5.35 -12.92
C PRO A 100 -13.90 -4.86 -14.35
N GLY A 101 -14.89 -3.98 -14.56
CA GLY A 101 -15.14 -3.34 -15.86
C GLY A 101 -14.09 -2.32 -16.27
N ASN A 102 -13.27 -1.83 -15.33
CA ASN A 102 -12.29 -0.76 -15.54
C ASN A 102 -10.95 -1.06 -14.86
N PRO A 103 -10.27 -2.18 -15.15
CA PRO A 103 -9.09 -2.61 -14.41
C PRO A 103 -7.90 -1.64 -14.49
N SER A 104 -7.88 -0.74 -15.46
CA SER A 104 -6.88 0.32 -15.59
C SER A 104 -7.16 1.57 -14.75
N LYS A 105 -8.29 1.61 -14.03
CA LYS A 105 -8.73 2.74 -13.21
C LYS A 105 -8.37 2.62 -11.73
N GLY A 106 -7.34 1.86 -11.40
CA GLY A 106 -6.69 1.91 -10.10
C GLY A 106 -5.84 3.18 -9.95
N ILE A 107 -5.05 3.25 -8.89
CA ILE A 107 -4.17 4.40 -8.64
C ILE A 107 -2.85 4.16 -9.37
N ASN A 108 -2.65 4.85 -10.47
CA ASN A 108 -1.46 4.73 -11.30
C ASN A 108 -0.43 5.84 -11.00
N ALA A 109 0.69 5.86 -11.70
CA ALA A 109 1.77 6.83 -11.51
C ALA A 109 1.46 8.23 -12.07
N SER A 110 0.20 8.59 -12.26
CA SER A 110 -0.24 9.91 -12.72
C SER A 110 -0.70 10.81 -11.56
N ASN A 111 -1.79 11.50 -11.73
CA ASN A 111 -2.33 12.40 -10.72
C ASN A 111 -3.44 11.77 -9.87
N ASP A 112 -3.54 10.44 -9.87
CA ASP A 112 -4.57 9.75 -9.11
C ASP A 112 -4.32 9.88 -7.61
N LEU A 113 -5.37 10.25 -6.90
CA LEU A 113 -5.41 10.32 -5.45
C LEU A 113 -6.76 9.82 -4.98
N LEU A 114 -6.74 8.66 -4.33
CA LEU A 114 -7.93 8.06 -3.74
C LEU A 114 -8.01 8.39 -2.26
N GLY A 115 -9.16 8.86 -1.80
CA GLY A 115 -9.50 8.99 -0.40
C GLY A 115 -10.44 7.87 0.06
N ILE A 116 -10.22 7.33 1.25
CA ILE A 116 -11.14 6.42 1.93
C ILE A 116 -11.44 6.99 3.30
N ARG A 117 -12.70 7.39 3.51
CA ARG A 117 -13.16 7.84 4.81
C ARG A 117 -13.58 6.63 5.65
N ILE A 118 -13.04 6.53 6.84
CA ILE A 118 -13.30 5.41 7.75
C ILE A 118 -13.66 5.98 9.14
N ALA A 119 -14.74 5.48 9.73
CA ALA A 119 -15.08 5.77 11.11
C ALA A 119 -14.21 4.91 12.05
N LEU A 120 -13.73 5.51 13.11
CA LEU A 120 -13.05 4.79 14.20
C LEU A 120 -14.07 4.09 15.09
N GLN A 121 -13.65 3.03 15.74
CA GLN A 121 -14.46 2.38 16.80
C GLN A 121 -14.73 3.33 17.96
N ASN A 122 -15.82 3.10 18.66
CA ASN A 122 -16.18 3.91 19.82
C ASN A 122 -15.06 3.88 20.88
N GLY A 123 -14.60 5.07 21.27
CA GLY A 123 -13.52 5.23 22.23
C GLY A 123 -12.12 5.18 21.66
N VAL A 124 -11.97 4.90 20.36
CA VAL A 124 -10.68 4.96 19.65
C VAL A 124 -10.43 6.39 19.19
N SER A 125 -9.28 6.94 19.52
CA SER A 125 -8.84 8.25 19.08
C SER A 125 -7.93 8.16 17.83
N PHE A 126 -7.69 9.29 17.18
CA PHE A 126 -6.70 9.39 16.12
C PHE A 126 -5.28 9.03 16.58
N LEU A 127 -4.97 9.29 17.86
CA LEU A 127 -3.68 8.89 18.45
C LEU A 127 -3.57 7.37 18.60
N ASP A 128 -4.63 6.70 19.02
CA ASP A 128 -4.67 5.22 19.12
C ASP A 128 -4.49 4.58 17.75
N LEU A 129 -5.10 5.18 16.70
CA LEU A 129 -4.87 4.75 15.31
C LEU A 129 -3.39 4.89 14.93
N GLY A 130 -2.76 6.02 15.28
CA GLY A 130 -1.33 6.24 15.05
C GLY A 130 -0.45 5.18 15.71
N HIS A 131 -0.73 4.85 16.97
CA HIS A 131 -0.05 3.77 17.68
C HIS A 131 -0.30 2.42 17.01
N GLY A 132 -1.53 2.13 16.59
CA GLY A 132 -1.87 0.89 15.89
C GLY A 132 -1.08 0.70 14.60
N LEU A 133 -0.86 1.78 13.83
CA LEU A 133 -0.01 1.76 12.64
C LEU A 133 1.48 1.54 12.99
N GLN A 134 1.97 2.15 14.08
CA GLN A 134 3.36 1.99 14.53
C GLN A 134 3.65 0.59 15.06
N ASP A 135 2.71 0.02 15.81
CA ASP A 135 2.87 -1.27 16.48
C ASP A 135 2.44 -2.45 15.61
N ASN A 136 2.09 -2.21 14.35
CA ASN A 136 1.55 -3.21 13.41
C ASN A 136 0.23 -3.86 13.87
N ALA A 137 -0.51 -3.22 14.76
CA ALA A 137 -1.86 -3.63 15.15
C ALA A 137 -2.90 -3.26 14.07
N LEU A 138 -2.58 -2.24 13.27
CA LEU A 138 -3.24 -1.93 12.01
C LEU A 138 -2.19 -1.93 10.89
N ARG A 139 -2.40 -2.77 9.90
CA ARG A 139 -1.54 -2.83 8.70
C ARG A 139 -2.37 -2.57 7.46
N ILE A 140 -1.77 -1.91 6.49
CA ILE A 140 -2.39 -1.61 5.19
C ILE A 140 -1.68 -2.44 4.13
N GLY A 141 -2.43 -3.24 3.39
CA GLY A 141 -1.95 -4.04 2.28
C GLY A 141 -2.33 -3.40 0.95
N LEU A 142 -1.40 -3.31 0.02
CA LEU A 142 -1.61 -2.82 -1.33
C LEU A 142 -1.24 -3.91 -2.32
N HIS A 143 -2.17 -4.32 -3.17
CA HIS A 143 -1.86 -5.14 -4.33
C HIS A 143 -1.65 -4.24 -5.54
N VAL A 144 -0.46 -4.31 -6.11
CA VAL A 144 -0.01 -3.48 -7.22
C VAL A 144 0.17 -4.34 -8.45
N ARG A 145 -0.42 -3.91 -9.55
CA ARG A 145 -0.41 -4.60 -10.85
C ARG A 145 0.29 -3.76 -11.91
N SER A 146 0.53 -4.37 -13.06
CA SER A 146 1.15 -3.73 -14.23
C SER A 146 2.47 -3.04 -13.88
N ILE A 147 3.31 -3.74 -13.14
CA ILE A 147 4.61 -3.22 -12.70
C ILE A 147 5.61 -3.33 -13.85
N GLY A 148 6.01 -2.18 -14.36
CA GLY A 148 7.02 -2.06 -15.41
C GLY A 148 6.58 -2.67 -16.74
N ALA A 149 7.56 -2.92 -17.62
CA ALA A 149 7.31 -3.44 -18.98
C ALA A 149 6.88 -4.92 -19.01
N GLN A 150 6.92 -5.63 -17.88
CA GLN A 150 6.62 -7.06 -17.80
C GLN A 150 5.24 -7.34 -17.22
N ASP A 151 4.44 -6.32 -16.95
CA ASP A 151 3.11 -6.44 -16.34
C ASP A 151 3.11 -7.30 -15.05
N ALA A 152 4.18 -7.23 -14.27
CA ALA A 152 4.28 -7.98 -13.03
C ALA A 152 3.25 -7.47 -12.01
N SER A 153 2.98 -8.29 -10.99
CA SER A 153 2.20 -7.86 -9.82
C SER A 153 2.93 -8.21 -8.53
N ASP A 154 2.73 -7.42 -7.50
CA ASP A 154 3.31 -7.64 -6.18
C ASP A 154 2.42 -7.05 -5.08
N SER A 155 2.66 -7.49 -3.85
CA SER A 155 1.93 -7.05 -2.68
C SER A 155 2.86 -6.35 -1.69
N PHE A 156 2.42 -5.20 -1.20
CA PHE A 156 3.14 -4.34 -0.27
C PHE A 156 2.33 -4.19 1.00
N VAL A 157 2.97 -4.24 2.16
CA VAL A 157 2.32 -4.06 3.45
C VAL A 157 3.03 -2.95 4.21
N SER A 158 2.26 -2.06 4.85
CA SER A 158 2.81 -1.11 5.81
C SER A 158 3.41 -1.89 6.98
N ASN A 159 4.64 -1.56 7.34
CA ASN A 159 5.25 -2.02 8.57
C ASN A 159 5.41 -0.80 9.48
N GLY A 160 5.02 -0.93 10.75
CA GLY A 160 5.32 0.09 11.74
C GLY A 160 6.82 0.32 11.77
N ASP A 161 7.23 1.53 11.45
CA ASP A 161 8.64 1.89 11.54
C ASP A 161 8.90 2.37 12.96
N THR A 162 9.86 1.76 13.64
CA THR A 162 10.31 2.17 14.96
C THR A 162 11.14 3.47 14.94
N ALA A 163 11.29 4.08 13.77
CA ALA A 163 12.00 5.34 13.57
C ALA A 163 11.11 6.39 12.89
N GLY A 164 10.38 7.11 13.69
CA GLY A 164 9.75 8.41 13.47
C GLY A 164 9.51 8.94 12.06
N GLY A 165 8.26 8.92 11.64
CA GLY A 165 7.77 9.67 10.48
C GLY A 165 7.09 8.79 9.44
N GLY A 166 5.77 8.98 9.29
CA GLY A 166 4.88 8.25 8.41
C GLY A 166 5.48 7.90 7.05
N GLY A 167 5.83 6.66 6.91
CA GLY A 167 6.37 6.13 5.68
C GLY A 167 5.95 4.69 5.52
N LEU A 168 5.34 4.39 4.40
CA LEU A 168 5.13 3.03 3.96
C LEU A 168 6.46 2.31 3.83
N GLY A 169 6.59 1.26 4.62
CA GLY A 169 7.46 0.12 4.38
C GLY A 169 8.92 0.33 4.07
N SER A 170 9.77 -0.18 4.96
CA SER A 170 11.13 -0.59 4.55
C SER A 170 11.05 -1.49 3.32
N PRO A 171 11.96 -1.32 2.35
CA PRO A 171 11.97 -2.19 1.18
C PRO A 171 12.11 -3.64 1.63
N VAL A 172 11.17 -4.46 1.20
CA VAL A 172 11.32 -5.92 1.34
C VAL A 172 12.64 -6.29 0.67
N PRO A 173 13.57 -6.98 1.36
CA PRO A 173 14.81 -7.38 0.72
C PRO A 173 14.49 -8.17 -0.55
N LEU A 174 15.06 -7.75 -1.67
CA LEU A 174 14.97 -8.48 -2.92
C LEU A 174 15.24 -9.97 -2.66
N PRO A 175 14.45 -10.89 -3.26
CA PRO A 175 14.70 -12.33 -3.10
C PRO A 175 16.20 -12.63 -3.29
N ALA A 176 16.72 -13.55 -2.50
CA ALA A 176 18.14 -13.95 -2.56
C ALA A 176 18.64 -14.27 -3.99
N ALA A 177 17.72 -14.55 -4.92
CA ALA A 177 17.96 -14.69 -6.34
C ALA A 177 18.62 -13.45 -6.98
N ALA A 178 18.28 -12.23 -6.54
CA ALA A 178 18.90 -11.01 -7.08
C ALA A 178 20.38 -10.90 -6.68
N TRP A 179 20.73 -11.30 -5.47
CA TRP A 179 22.10 -11.36 -5.01
C TRP A 179 22.91 -12.46 -5.70
N MET A 180 22.27 -13.63 -5.95
CA MET A 180 22.91 -14.71 -6.70
C MET A 180 23.17 -14.33 -8.16
N PHE A 181 22.27 -13.56 -8.77
CA PHE A 181 22.48 -13.05 -10.14
C PHE A 181 23.66 -12.08 -10.20
N LEU A 182 23.75 -11.15 -9.24
CA LEU A 182 24.85 -10.18 -9.19
C LEU A 182 26.21 -10.85 -8.99
N THR A 183 26.27 -11.84 -8.08
CA THR A 183 27.52 -12.62 -7.84
C THR A 183 27.89 -13.49 -9.04
N GLY A 184 26.89 -14.05 -9.76
CA GLY A 184 27.10 -14.79 -11.00
C GLY A 184 27.72 -13.94 -12.10
N VAL A 185 27.22 -12.72 -12.31
CA VAL A 185 27.75 -11.78 -13.32
C VAL A 185 29.17 -11.34 -12.99
N VAL A 186 29.46 -10.99 -11.72
CA VAL A 186 30.81 -10.62 -11.27
C VAL A 186 31.79 -11.79 -11.41
N GLY A 187 31.36 -13.01 -11.07
CA GLY A 187 32.14 -14.22 -11.25
C GLY A 187 32.50 -14.50 -12.71
N PHE A 188 31.51 -14.34 -13.61
CA PHE A 188 31.68 -14.55 -15.05
C PHE A 188 32.68 -13.55 -15.67
N LEU A 189 32.55 -12.26 -15.30
CA LEU A 189 33.50 -11.22 -15.75
C LEU A 189 34.92 -11.43 -15.22
N GLY A 190 35.06 -11.96 -14.00
CA GLY A 190 36.34 -12.30 -13.40
C GLY A 190 37.05 -13.44 -14.13
N VAL A 191 36.30 -14.45 -14.60
CA VAL A 191 36.84 -15.58 -15.36
C VAL A 191 37.26 -15.15 -16.78
N GLN A 192 36.50 -14.26 -17.43
CA GLN A 192 36.89 -13.75 -18.77
C GLN A 192 38.19 -12.95 -18.74
N ARG A 193 38.43 -12.13 -17.70
CA ARG A 193 39.69 -11.37 -17.56
C ARG A 193 40.93 -12.25 -17.40
N ARG A 194 40.82 -13.45 -16.85
CA ARG A 194 41.95 -14.39 -16.71
C ARG A 194 42.32 -15.09 -18.01
N ARG A 195 41.39 -15.17 -19.00
CA ARG A 195 41.65 -15.79 -20.31
C ARG A 195 42.33 -14.88 -21.34
N THR A 196 42.40 -13.58 -21.08
CA THR A 196 43.06 -12.58 -21.96
C THR A 196 44.45 -12.18 -21.50
N ALA A 197 44.98 -12.82 -20.46
CA ALA A 197 46.33 -12.55 -19.90
C ALA A 197 47.32 -13.72 -20.09
N VAL A 198 47.25 -14.40 -21.24
CA VAL A 198 48.25 -15.38 -21.71
C VAL A 198 48.63 -15.02 -23.14
#